data_14e26805fd226317405401f0f3734353
#
_entry.id   14e26805fd226317405401f0f3734353
#
_cell.length_a   1.000
_cell.length_b   1.000
_cell.length_c   1.000
_cell.angle_alpha   90.00
_cell.angle_beta   90.00
_cell.angle_gamma   90.00
#
_symmetry.space_group_name_H-M   'P 1'
#
loop_
_entity.id
_entity.type
_entity.pdbx_description
1 polymer ?
#
loop_
_entity_poly.entity_id
_entity_poly.type
_entity_poly.pdbx_seq_one_letter_code
_entity_poly.pdbx_strand_id
1 'polypeptide(L)'
;MKEPFQIPASEDIENLIGTDLYDVWNSLCQRIEKSYEMEQLWNRGGKAWTYEYKYRKGGKTLCALYAKEKTLGFMVILGKDERAKFEIQRGEFSNEVQMIYDAATTFHDGKWIMFEL
;
A
#
# COMPACT_ATOMS: atom_id res chain seq x y z
N MET A 1 -12.12 27.71 2.86
CA MET A 1 -11.80 26.79 3.97
C MET A 1 -12.04 25.36 3.52
N LYS A 2 -11.03 24.47 3.66
CA LYS A 2 -11.19 23.07 3.28
C LYS A 2 -11.98 22.34 4.35
N GLU A 3 -12.91 21.49 3.92
CA GLU A 3 -13.60 20.61 4.85
C GLU A 3 -12.61 19.64 5.49
N PRO A 4 -12.79 19.28 6.76
CA PRO A 4 -11.94 18.27 7.39
C PRO A 4 -12.07 16.93 6.66
N PHE A 5 -10.99 16.18 6.61
CA PHE A 5 -11.00 14.84 6.02
C PHE A 5 -11.85 13.91 6.89
N GLN A 6 -12.76 13.21 6.24
CA GLN A 6 -13.60 12.21 6.91
C GLN A 6 -13.10 10.81 6.55
N ILE A 7 -12.93 10.00 7.58
CA ILE A 7 -12.54 8.60 7.40
C ILE A 7 -13.68 7.87 6.68
N PRO A 8 -13.41 7.20 5.55
CA PRO A 8 -14.46 6.50 4.82
C PRO A 8 -14.92 5.26 5.58
N ALA A 9 -16.20 4.94 5.43
CA ALA A 9 -16.72 3.65 5.90
C ALA A 9 -16.31 2.54 4.93
N SER A 10 -16.39 1.29 5.38
CA SER A 10 -16.09 0.13 4.52
C SER A 10 -16.92 0.14 3.24
N GLU A 11 -18.18 0.53 3.34
CA GLU A 11 -19.09 0.64 2.19
C GLU A 11 -18.60 1.67 1.17
N ASP A 12 -18.04 2.79 1.63
CA ASP A 12 -17.49 3.83 0.75
C ASP A 12 -16.33 3.29 -0.09
N ILE A 13 -15.46 2.51 0.51
CA ILE A 13 -14.33 1.89 -0.19
C ILE A 13 -14.84 0.86 -1.20
N GLU A 14 -15.77 -0.01 -0.80
CA GLU A 14 -16.35 -1.03 -1.68
C GLU A 14 -17.03 -0.39 -2.89
N ASN A 15 -17.80 0.67 -2.69
CA ASN A 15 -18.46 1.38 -3.78
C ASN A 15 -17.46 2.06 -4.72
N LEU A 16 -16.35 2.53 -4.19
CA LEU A 16 -15.33 3.21 -4.99
C LEU A 16 -14.53 2.26 -5.88
N ILE A 17 -14.02 1.17 -5.32
CA ILE A 17 -13.12 0.25 -6.04
C ILE A 17 -13.82 -0.96 -6.62
N GLY A 18 -15.03 -1.28 -6.19
CA GLY A 18 -15.78 -2.44 -6.62
C GLY A 18 -15.56 -3.65 -5.71
N THR A 19 -16.49 -4.60 -5.76
CA THR A 19 -16.52 -5.75 -4.85
C THR A 19 -15.27 -6.62 -4.95
N ASP A 20 -14.81 -6.91 -6.17
CA ASP A 20 -13.64 -7.79 -6.36
C ASP A 20 -12.38 -7.19 -5.74
N LEU A 21 -12.12 -5.91 -6.00
CA LEU A 21 -10.96 -5.23 -5.42
C LEU A 21 -11.13 -5.00 -3.92
N TYR A 22 -12.36 -4.83 -3.46
CA TYR A 22 -12.64 -4.70 -2.04
C TYR A 22 -12.30 -6.00 -1.28
N ASP A 23 -12.55 -7.16 -1.87
CA ASP A 23 -12.13 -8.44 -1.30
C ASP A 23 -10.61 -8.52 -1.18
N VAL A 24 -9.89 -8.04 -2.19
CA VAL A 24 -8.42 -7.96 -2.17
C VAL A 24 -7.96 -6.99 -1.06
N TRP A 25 -8.58 -5.83 -0.96
CA TRP A 25 -8.32 -4.85 0.10
C TRP A 25 -8.42 -5.49 1.48
N ASN A 26 -9.55 -6.15 1.76
CA ASN A 26 -9.76 -6.80 3.05
C ASN A 26 -8.74 -7.90 3.32
N SER A 27 -8.41 -8.71 2.32
CA SER A 27 -7.42 -9.78 2.46
C SER A 27 -6.03 -9.22 2.80
N LEU A 28 -5.62 -8.14 2.15
CA LEU A 28 -4.35 -7.48 2.44
C LEU A 28 -4.33 -6.92 3.86
N CYS A 29 -5.39 -6.22 4.25
CA CYS A 29 -5.49 -5.66 5.61
C CYS A 29 -5.42 -6.75 6.67
N GLN A 30 -6.17 -7.84 6.48
CA GLN A 30 -6.17 -8.95 7.43
C GLN A 30 -4.79 -9.59 7.57
N ARG A 31 -4.09 -9.80 6.46
CA ARG A 31 -2.74 -10.38 6.48
C ARG A 31 -1.74 -9.48 7.17
N ILE A 32 -1.80 -8.19 6.91
CA ILE A 32 -0.91 -7.21 7.52
C ILE A 32 -1.16 -7.13 9.03
N GLU A 33 -2.42 -6.99 9.42
CA GLU A 33 -2.82 -6.83 10.82
C GLU A 33 -2.60 -8.09 11.64
N LYS A 34 -2.70 -9.26 11.02
CA LYS A 34 -2.41 -10.54 11.66
C LYS A 34 -0.93 -10.75 11.92
N SER A 35 -0.08 -10.28 10.99
CA SER A 35 1.36 -10.51 11.03
C SER A 35 2.13 -9.45 11.81
N TYR A 36 1.59 -8.24 11.91
CA TYR A 36 2.31 -7.09 12.47
C TYR A 36 1.38 -6.22 13.30
N GLU A 37 1.88 -5.75 14.44
CA GLU A 37 1.24 -4.68 15.20
C GLU A 37 1.72 -3.34 14.64
N MET A 38 0.82 -2.61 14.01
CA MET A 38 1.14 -1.32 13.40
C MET A 38 0.02 -0.31 13.62
N GLU A 39 0.40 0.96 13.62
CA GLU A 39 -0.55 2.06 13.63
C GLU A 39 -1.17 2.20 12.24
N GLN A 40 -2.44 2.54 12.21
CA GLN A 40 -3.20 2.73 10.97
C GLN A 40 -3.61 4.18 10.85
N LEU A 41 -3.42 4.76 9.67
CA LEU A 41 -3.72 6.17 9.44
C LEU A 41 -4.38 6.38 8.09
N TRP A 42 -5.57 6.97 8.12
CA TRP A 42 -6.29 7.37 6.91
C TRP A 42 -5.89 8.78 6.50
N ASN A 43 -5.66 8.98 5.22
CA ASN A 43 -5.41 10.28 4.61
C ASN A 43 -6.12 10.41 3.27
N ARG A 44 -6.16 11.63 2.77
CA ARG A 44 -6.50 11.87 1.37
C ARG A 44 -5.35 11.35 0.52
N GLY A 45 -5.69 10.76 -0.63
CA GLY A 45 -4.67 10.14 -1.49
C GLY A 45 -3.85 11.10 -2.36
N GLY A 46 -3.94 12.39 -2.11
CA GLY A 46 -3.28 13.39 -2.93
C GLY A 46 -3.98 13.60 -4.27
N LYS A 47 -3.23 13.98 -5.31
CA LYS A 47 -3.82 14.28 -6.63
C LYS A 47 -4.21 13.04 -7.43
N ALA A 48 -3.50 11.93 -7.19
CA ALA A 48 -3.67 10.70 -7.99
C ALA A 48 -4.69 9.73 -7.40
N TRP A 49 -4.94 9.78 -6.09
CA TRP A 49 -5.77 8.80 -5.38
C TRP A 49 -6.82 9.49 -4.53
N THR A 50 -7.96 8.81 -4.31
CA THR A 50 -9.03 9.33 -3.46
C THR A 50 -8.71 9.16 -1.98
N TYR A 51 -8.24 7.95 -1.60
CA TYR A 51 -7.90 7.63 -0.22
C TYR A 51 -6.54 6.98 -0.14
N GLU A 52 -5.86 7.22 1.01
CA GLU A 52 -4.61 6.56 1.38
C GLU A 52 -4.78 5.97 2.77
N TYR A 53 -4.48 4.68 2.93
CA TYR A 53 -4.54 3.99 4.21
C TYR A 53 -3.16 3.44 4.53
N LYS A 54 -2.47 4.12 5.47
CA LYS A 54 -1.08 3.80 5.83
C LYS A 54 -0.99 2.87 7.01
N TYR A 55 -0.03 1.97 6.95
CA TYR A 55 0.44 1.19 8.09
C TYR A 55 1.81 1.71 8.51
N ARG A 56 1.90 2.14 9.77
CA ARG A 56 3.10 2.79 10.31
C ARG A 56 3.58 2.10 11.58
N LYS A 57 4.90 2.12 11.80
CA LYS A 57 5.50 1.60 13.02
C LYS A 57 6.68 2.49 13.39
N GLY A 58 6.69 2.99 14.64
CA GLY A 58 7.77 3.85 15.13
C GLY A 58 7.96 5.11 14.31
N GLY A 59 6.86 5.70 13.82
CA GLY A 59 6.90 6.91 13.00
C GLY A 59 7.24 6.70 11.54
N LYS A 60 7.47 5.44 11.11
CA LYS A 60 7.78 5.11 9.71
C LYS A 60 6.61 4.44 9.03
N THR A 61 6.28 4.85 7.81
CA THR A 61 5.32 4.15 6.97
C THR A 61 6.00 2.91 6.37
N LEU A 62 5.40 1.74 6.59
CA LEU A 62 5.94 0.47 6.06
C LEU A 62 5.22 0.06 4.78
N CYS A 63 3.92 0.27 4.72
CA CYS A 63 3.13 0.04 3.51
C CYS A 63 1.87 0.89 3.55
N ALA A 64 1.17 0.95 2.43
CA ALA A 64 -0.07 1.71 2.32
C ALA A 64 -0.96 1.14 1.23
N LEU A 65 -2.27 1.23 1.42
CA LEU A 65 -3.25 0.94 0.40
C LEU A 65 -3.81 2.25 -0.13
N TYR A 66 -4.02 2.31 -1.43
CA TYR A 66 -4.57 3.49 -2.12
C TYR A 66 -5.80 3.10 -2.89
N ALA A 67 -6.81 3.94 -2.83
CA ALA A 67 -8.06 3.70 -3.54
C ALA A 67 -8.44 4.90 -4.39
N LYS A 68 -8.88 4.62 -5.59
CA LYS A 68 -9.58 5.56 -6.49
C LYS A 68 -10.60 4.76 -7.27
N GLU A 69 -11.40 5.42 -8.08
CA GLU A 69 -12.48 4.76 -8.82
C GLU A 69 -11.99 3.52 -9.57
N LYS A 70 -12.54 2.36 -9.22
CA LYS A 70 -12.25 1.05 -9.84
C LYS A 70 -10.78 0.66 -9.83
N THR A 71 -9.99 1.21 -8.90
CA THR A 71 -8.55 0.95 -8.85
C THR A 71 -8.08 0.84 -7.40
N LEU A 72 -7.26 -0.17 -7.15
CA LEU A 72 -6.58 -0.38 -5.87
C LEU A 72 -5.08 -0.36 -6.10
N GLY A 73 -4.36 0.44 -5.30
CA GLY A 73 -2.90 0.43 -5.29
C GLY A 73 -2.38 -0.08 -3.96
N PHE A 74 -1.31 -0.83 -4.00
CA PHE A 74 -0.61 -1.29 -2.80
C PHE A 74 0.84 -0.87 -2.88
N MET A 75 1.29 -0.04 -1.93
CA MET A 75 2.66 0.44 -1.87
C MET A 75 3.39 -0.19 -0.70
N VAL A 76 4.61 -0.66 -0.95
CA VAL A 76 5.50 -1.20 0.08
C VAL A 76 6.79 -0.39 0.06
N ILE A 77 7.28 -0.02 1.24
CA ILE A 77 8.55 0.69 1.39
C ILE A 77 9.56 -0.31 1.96
N LEU A 78 10.56 -0.66 1.17
CA LEU A 78 11.61 -1.59 1.57
C LEU A 78 12.87 -0.84 1.97
N GLY A 79 13.26 -0.99 3.23
CA GLY A 79 14.53 -0.50 3.74
C GLY A 79 15.70 -1.32 3.24
N LYS A 80 16.90 -1.00 3.71
CA LYS A 80 18.14 -1.64 3.25
C LYS A 80 18.14 -3.15 3.48
N ASP A 81 17.73 -3.60 4.66
CA ASP A 81 17.74 -5.02 5.01
C ASP A 81 16.70 -5.80 4.21
N GLU A 82 15.52 -5.22 4.02
CA GLU A 82 14.44 -5.84 3.24
C GLU A 82 14.82 -5.94 1.76
N ARG A 83 15.51 -4.94 1.22
CA ARG A 83 16.03 -5.00 -0.15
C ARG A 83 17.05 -6.10 -0.32
N ALA A 84 17.93 -6.29 0.67
CA ALA A 84 18.91 -7.36 0.65
C ALA A 84 18.24 -8.74 0.63
N LYS A 85 17.20 -8.92 1.45
CA LYS A 85 16.41 -10.16 1.48
C LYS A 85 15.69 -10.39 0.15
N PHE A 86 15.12 -9.35 -0.45
CA PHE A 86 14.48 -9.47 -1.76
C PHE A 86 15.48 -9.96 -2.81
N GLU A 87 16.68 -9.39 -2.86
CA GLU A 87 17.69 -9.77 -3.85
C GLU A 87 18.10 -11.25 -3.71
N ILE A 88 18.20 -11.76 -2.48
CA ILE A 88 18.52 -13.17 -2.22
C ILE A 88 17.41 -14.10 -2.73
N GLN A 89 16.15 -13.70 -2.53
CA GLN A 89 14.97 -14.50 -2.86
C GLN A 89 14.34 -14.12 -4.19
N ARG A 90 15.01 -13.29 -4.95
CA ARG A 90 14.49 -12.68 -6.17
C ARG A 90 13.88 -13.69 -7.15
N GLY A 91 14.51 -14.83 -7.34
CA GLY A 91 14.04 -15.86 -8.26
C GLY A 91 12.71 -16.51 -7.85
N GLU A 92 12.27 -16.33 -6.61
CA GLU A 92 11.00 -16.87 -6.11
C GLU A 92 9.80 -15.99 -6.48
N PHE A 93 10.07 -14.75 -6.92
CA PHE A 93 9.01 -13.83 -7.32
C PHE A 93 8.77 -13.89 -8.83
N SER A 94 7.54 -13.53 -9.24
CA SER A 94 7.21 -13.47 -10.66
C SER A 94 8.07 -12.43 -11.39
N ASN A 95 8.20 -12.59 -12.70
CA ASN A 95 8.92 -11.61 -13.53
C ASN A 95 8.29 -10.22 -13.41
N GLU A 96 6.97 -10.14 -13.33
CA GLU A 96 6.25 -8.88 -13.17
C GLU A 96 6.64 -8.17 -11.88
N VAL A 97 6.66 -8.88 -10.76
CA VAL A 97 7.08 -8.32 -9.47
C VAL A 97 8.53 -7.84 -9.54
N GLN A 98 9.42 -8.61 -10.14
CA GLN A 98 10.81 -8.22 -10.28
C GLN A 98 10.99 -6.96 -11.14
N MET A 99 10.23 -6.84 -12.23
CA MET A 99 10.26 -5.66 -13.09
C MET A 99 9.77 -4.41 -12.35
N ILE A 100 8.70 -4.53 -11.58
CA ILE A 100 8.17 -3.42 -10.77
C ILE A 100 9.19 -2.99 -9.72
N TYR A 101 9.83 -3.95 -9.06
CA TYR A 101 10.88 -3.68 -8.09
C TYR A 101 12.06 -2.93 -8.74
N ASP A 102 12.54 -3.41 -9.87
CA ASP A 102 13.68 -2.79 -10.56
C ASP A 102 13.39 -1.38 -11.05
N ALA A 103 12.15 -1.12 -11.48
CA ALA A 103 11.73 0.19 -11.96
C ALA A 103 11.43 1.19 -10.84
N ALA A 104 11.27 0.72 -9.60
CA ALA A 104 10.92 1.59 -8.47
C ALA A 104 12.09 2.46 -8.05
N THR A 105 11.78 3.68 -7.59
CA THR A 105 12.79 4.64 -7.13
C THR A 105 13.18 4.34 -5.69
N THR A 106 14.47 4.43 -5.38
CA THR A 106 14.97 4.36 -4.01
C THR A 106 15.15 5.77 -3.46
N PHE A 107 14.43 6.07 -2.39
CA PHE A 107 14.53 7.34 -1.68
C PHE A 107 15.35 7.17 -0.40
N HIS A 108 15.53 8.27 0.32
CA HIS A 108 16.26 8.29 1.58
C HIS A 108 15.72 7.28 2.61
N ASP A 109 14.40 7.14 2.68
CA ASP A 109 13.72 6.27 3.64
C ASP A 109 13.47 4.84 3.12
N GLY A 110 13.86 4.55 1.89
CA GLY A 110 13.74 3.22 1.31
C GLY A 110 13.27 3.21 -0.13
N LYS A 111 13.09 2.01 -0.66
CA LYS A 111 12.58 1.80 -2.02
C LYS A 111 11.05 1.73 -1.98
N TRP A 112 10.41 2.61 -2.72
CA TRP A 112 8.95 2.72 -2.77
C TRP A 112 8.42 1.93 -3.97
N ILE A 113 7.74 0.83 -3.68
CA ILE A 113 7.25 -0.09 -4.71
C ILE A 113 5.73 0.00 -4.74
N MET A 114 5.16 0.38 -5.88
CA MET A 114 3.72 0.50 -6.05
C MET A 114 3.20 -0.59 -6.99
N PHE A 115 2.20 -1.33 -6.52
CA PHE A 115 1.47 -2.31 -7.33
C PHE A 115 0.07 -1.79 -7.58
N GLU A 116 -0.35 -1.71 -8.83
CA GLU A 116 -1.74 -1.46 -9.19
C GLU A 116 -2.42 -2.80 -9.46
N LEU A 117 -3.53 -3.01 -8.79
CA LEU A 117 -4.26 -4.28 -8.83
C LEU A 117 -5.57 -4.17 -9.60
#